data_827dbfe6a866bd1feb30d6056cd68aed
#
_entry.id   827dbfe6a866bd1feb30d6056cd68aed
#
_cell.length_a   1.000
_cell.length_b   1.000
_cell.length_c   1.000
_cell.angle_alpha   90.00
_cell.angle_beta   90.00
_cell.angle_gamma   90.00
#
_symmetry.space_group_name_H-M   'P 1'
#
loop_
_entity.id
_entity.type
_entity.pdbx_description
1 polymer ?
#
loop_
_entity_poly.entity_id
_entity_poly.type
_entity_poly.pdbx_seq_one_letter_code
_entity_poly.pdbx_strand_id
1 'polypeptide(L)'
;NYLQFKIPVSIGDVTRVHLGNSMCLLAGLLFGPGVGGLASGIGAGLYDLFDPVYIVSAPYTFCSKFAMGFLAGLLGRAAFRKEGKSRVLQVILAGVVGQLAYIFLYLLKSYVTLRLVGTASQAAFLAVIPKIAASTVNAVAAVVISVPLSIALRKALSRTAFFSVMNVQKENKGYFNPVTIALTIFCCAVTMVFAMYLSATNKIKAEDQKKIDT
;
A
#
# COMPACT_ATOMS: atom_id res chain seq x y z
N ASN A 1 -6.03 -7.57 -8.19
CA ASN A 1 -6.14 -8.46 -7.01
C ASN A 1 -6.86 -9.81 -7.30
N TYR A 2 -7.49 -10.02 -8.48
CA TYR A 2 -8.13 -11.30 -8.80
C TYR A 2 -7.14 -12.48 -8.82
N LEU A 3 -5.93 -12.28 -9.33
CA LEU A 3 -4.85 -13.26 -9.27
C LEU A 3 -4.14 -13.15 -7.91
N GLN A 4 -4.63 -13.89 -6.92
CA GLN A 4 -4.08 -13.93 -5.58
C GLN A 4 -4.07 -15.34 -5.00
N PHE A 5 -3.04 -15.63 -4.22
CA PHE A 5 -2.97 -16.84 -3.40
C PHE A 5 -3.11 -16.42 -1.92
N LYS A 6 -4.15 -16.93 -1.27
CA LYS A 6 -4.38 -16.71 0.16
C LYS A 6 -3.63 -17.77 0.95
N ILE A 7 -2.74 -17.34 1.84
CA ILE A 7 -1.92 -18.23 2.67
C ILE A 7 -2.38 -18.06 4.13
N PRO A 8 -2.92 -19.11 4.76
CA PRO A 8 -3.25 -19.07 6.18
C PRO A 8 -1.96 -18.93 7.00
N VAL A 9 -1.91 -17.96 7.91
CA VAL A 9 -0.74 -17.67 8.74
C VAL A 9 -0.97 -18.11 10.17
N SER A 10 -2.20 -17.98 10.67
CA SER A 10 -2.63 -18.40 11.98
C SER A 10 -4.15 -18.57 11.99
N ILE A 11 -4.72 -19.10 13.08
CA ILE A 11 -6.17 -19.29 13.22
C ILE A 11 -6.85 -17.91 13.05
N GLY A 12 -7.65 -17.77 12.00
CA GLY A 12 -8.38 -16.54 11.68
C GLY A 12 -7.58 -15.42 11.03
N ASP A 13 -6.30 -15.64 10.66
CA ASP A 13 -5.48 -14.64 9.97
C ASP A 13 -4.91 -15.20 8.66
N VAL A 14 -5.06 -14.43 7.60
CA VAL A 14 -4.68 -14.80 6.23
C VAL A 14 -3.81 -13.72 5.63
N THR A 15 -2.68 -14.09 5.04
CA THR A 15 -1.91 -13.20 4.16
C THR A 15 -2.12 -13.59 2.70
N ARG A 16 -1.86 -12.66 1.79
CA ARG A 16 -2.07 -12.90 0.36
C ARG A 16 -0.83 -12.51 -0.45
N VAL A 17 -0.52 -13.33 -1.44
CA VAL A 17 0.44 -13.03 -2.50
C VAL A 17 -0.33 -12.65 -3.75
N HIS A 18 -0.12 -11.44 -4.26
CA HIS A 18 -0.86 -10.89 -5.39
C HIS A 18 -0.10 -9.78 -6.13
N LEU A 19 -0.45 -9.57 -7.40
CA LEU A 19 0.15 -8.55 -8.26
C LEU A 19 -0.40 -7.12 -8.01
N GLY A 20 -1.35 -6.93 -7.09
CA GLY A 20 -1.95 -5.63 -6.80
C GLY A 20 -0.94 -4.56 -6.38
N ASN A 21 0.14 -4.95 -5.69
CA ASN A 21 1.23 -4.03 -5.34
C ASN A 21 1.93 -3.47 -6.59
N SER A 22 2.08 -4.28 -7.63
CA SER A 22 2.70 -3.83 -8.89
C SER A 22 1.88 -2.73 -9.55
N MET A 23 0.56 -2.87 -9.57
CA MET A 23 -0.33 -1.85 -10.16
C MET A 23 -0.37 -0.56 -9.33
N CYS A 24 -0.40 -0.67 -8.00
CA CYS A 24 -0.34 0.50 -7.13
C CYS A 24 1.00 1.24 -7.28
N LEU A 25 2.10 0.52 -7.34
CA LEU A 25 3.43 1.09 -7.53
C LEU A 25 3.55 1.75 -8.91
N LEU A 26 3.03 1.08 -9.94
CA LEU A 26 2.98 1.60 -11.31
C LEU A 26 2.17 2.91 -11.38
N ALA A 27 1.01 2.96 -10.74
CA ALA A 27 0.20 4.17 -10.68
C ALA A 27 0.98 5.34 -10.04
N GLY A 28 1.68 5.09 -8.92
CA GLY A 28 2.55 6.08 -8.29
C GLY A 28 3.64 6.58 -9.22
N LEU A 29 4.37 5.67 -9.85
CA LEU A 29 5.47 6.00 -10.77
C LEU A 29 5.00 6.71 -12.04
N LEU A 30 3.82 6.41 -12.57
CA LEU A 30 3.29 7.04 -13.78
C LEU A 30 2.65 8.40 -13.50
N PHE A 31 1.72 8.45 -12.55
CA PHE A 31 0.86 9.62 -12.33
C PHE A 31 1.38 10.55 -11.22
N GLY A 32 2.47 10.17 -10.58
CA GLY A 32 3.05 10.97 -9.49
C GLY A 32 2.32 10.82 -8.15
N PRO A 33 2.71 11.62 -7.12
CA PRO A 33 2.31 11.37 -5.75
C PRO A 33 0.79 11.52 -5.51
N GLY A 34 0.17 12.59 -5.95
CA GLY A 34 -1.24 12.86 -5.68
C GLY A 34 -2.16 11.85 -6.36
N VAL A 35 -2.19 11.87 -7.70
CA VAL A 35 -3.07 11.00 -8.49
C VAL A 35 -2.70 9.53 -8.34
N GLY A 36 -1.40 9.19 -8.35
CA GLY A 36 -0.93 7.82 -8.19
C GLY A 36 -1.21 7.26 -6.80
N GLY A 37 -1.06 8.07 -5.75
CA GLY A 37 -1.42 7.70 -4.39
C GLY A 37 -2.93 7.44 -4.25
N LEU A 38 -3.78 8.37 -4.73
CA LEU A 38 -5.23 8.21 -4.70
C LEU A 38 -5.69 6.99 -5.50
N ALA A 39 -5.21 6.82 -6.73
CA ALA A 39 -5.55 5.65 -7.56
C ALA A 39 -5.17 4.33 -6.88
N SER A 40 -4.01 4.28 -6.23
CA SER A 40 -3.55 3.11 -5.47
C SER A 40 -4.43 2.83 -4.26
N GLY A 41 -4.74 3.86 -3.47
CA GLY A 41 -5.56 3.76 -2.27
C GLY A 41 -7.00 3.37 -2.59
N ILE A 42 -7.64 4.10 -3.51
CA ILE A 42 -9.03 3.84 -3.92
C ILE A 42 -9.17 2.46 -4.54
N GLY A 43 -8.30 2.13 -5.52
CA GLY A 43 -8.38 0.83 -6.20
C GLY A 43 -8.21 -0.37 -5.28
N ALA A 44 -7.28 -0.30 -4.32
CA ALA A 44 -7.08 -1.38 -3.36
C ALA A 44 -8.15 -1.40 -2.27
N GLY A 45 -8.56 -0.24 -1.76
CA GLY A 45 -9.60 -0.13 -0.74
C GLY A 45 -10.96 -0.59 -1.24
N LEU A 46 -11.37 -0.19 -2.45
CA LEU A 46 -12.60 -0.68 -3.08
C LEU A 46 -12.57 -2.19 -3.25
N TYR A 47 -11.44 -2.76 -3.68
CA TYR A 47 -11.33 -4.22 -3.80
C TYR A 47 -11.58 -4.93 -2.47
N ASP A 48 -11.00 -4.41 -1.38
CA ASP A 48 -11.16 -5.01 -0.05
C ASP A 48 -12.60 -4.85 0.49
N LEU A 49 -13.36 -3.84 0.06
CA LEU A 49 -14.79 -3.69 0.39
C LEU A 49 -15.66 -4.83 -0.17
N PHE A 50 -15.26 -5.42 -1.30
CA PHE A 50 -15.96 -6.55 -1.92
C PHE A 50 -15.45 -7.92 -1.44
N ASP A 51 -14.37 -7.99 -0.64
CA ASP A 51 -13.87 -9.25 -0.07
C ASP A 51 -14.30 -9.36 1.40
N PRO A 52 -15.20 -10.32 1.75
CA PRO A 52 -15.70 -10.46 3.13
C PRO A 52 -14.59 -10.63 4.18
N VAL A 53 -13.43 -11.18 3.81
CA VAL A 53 -12.29 -11.37 4.71
C VAL A 53 -11.59 -10.05 5.01
N TYR A 54 -11.62 -9.08 4.07
CA TYR A 54 -10.84 -7.86 4.16
C TYR A 54 -11.68 -6.59 4.30
N ILE A 55 -13.02 -6.67 4.27
CA ILE A 55 -13.92 -5.52 4.32
C ILE A 55 -13.63 -4.58 5.51
N VAL A 56 -13.37 -5.13 6.69
CA VAL A 56 -13.05 -4.35 7.89
C VAL A 56 -11.67 -3.66 7.77
N SER A 57 -10.80 -4.22 6.94
CA SER A 57 -9.45 -3.67 6.70
C SER A 57 -9.40 -2.68 5.55
N ALA A 58 -10.48 -2.47 4.80
CA ALA A 58 -10.50 -1.63 3.60
C ALA A 58 -10.01 -0.18 3.84
N PRO A 59 -10.42 0.54 4.92
CA PRO A 59 -9.91 1.89 5.19
C PRO A 59 -8.39 1.89 5.43
N TYR A 60 -7.90 0.88 6.12
CA TYR A 60 -6.48 0.71 6.34
C TYR A 60 -5.72 0.39 5.04
N THR A 61 -6.28 -0.49 4.21
CA THR A 61 -5.71 -0.80 2.89
C THR A 61 -5.62 0.44 2.02
N PHE A 62 -6.67 1.26 2.01
CA PHE A 62 -6.65 2.56 1.34
C PHE A 62 -5.44 3.40 1.79
N CYS A 63 -5.27 3.63 3.09
CA CYS A 63 -4.20 4.47 3.62
C CYS A 63 -2.81 3.92 3.32
N SER A 64 -2.59 2.62 3.52
CA SER A 64 -1.29 2.00 3.30
C SER A 64 -0.90 1.95 1.81
N LYS A 65 -1.86 1.73 0.90
CA LYS A 65 -1.64 1.77 -0.54
C LYS A 65 -1.51 3.18 -1.09
N PHE A 66 -2.26 4.13 -0.53
CA PHE A 66 -2.06 5.55 -0.79
C PHE A 66 -0.62 5.96 -0.45
N ALA A 67 -0.14 5.66 0.75
CA ALA A 67 1.22 5.98 1.18
C ALA A 67 2.28 5.36 0.25
N MET A 68 2.10 4.11 -0.15
CA MET A 68 2.99 3.43 -1.10
C MET A 68 3.03 4.16 -2.44
N GLY A 69 1.88 4.41 -3.06
CA GLY A 69 1.80 5.10 -4.36
C GLY A 69 2.27 6.55 -4.29
N PHE A 70 1.97 7.24 -3.19
CA PHE A 70 2.41 8.61 -2.95
C PHE A 70 3.94 8.73 -2.85
N LEU A 71 4.59 7.92 -2.02
CA LEU A 71 6.03 7.94 -1.83
C LEU A 71 6.78 7.50 -3.11
N ALA A 72 6.32 6.42 -3.74
CA ALA A 72 6.88 5.99 -5.01
C ALA A 72 6.74 7.08 -6.10
N GLY A 73 5.60 7.75 -6.15
CA GLY A 73 5.35 8.84 -7.08
C GLY A 73 6.17 10.09 -6.79
N LEU A 74 6.37 10.42 -5.52
CA LEU A 74 7.18 11.56 -5.09
C LEU A 74 8.65 11.40 -5.52
N LEU A 75 9.24 10.25 -5.18
CA LEU A 75 10.62 9.94 -5.53
C LEU A 75 10.77 9.65 -7.03
N GLY A 76 9.80 8.96 -7.64
CA GLY A 76 9.75 8.68 -9.07
C GLY A 76 9.73 9.94 -9.90
N ARG A 77 9.02 10.99 -9.47
CA ARG A 77 9.02 12.30 -10.15
C ARG A 77 10.43 12.90 -10.23
N ALA A 78 11.21 12.80 -9.14
CA ALA A 78 12.60 13.25 -9.14
C ALA A 78 13.49 12.35 -10.00
N ALA A 79 13.28 11.04 -9.96
CA ALA A 79 14.02 10.04 -10.73
C ALA A 79 13.85 10.25 -12.26
N PHE A 80 12.63 10.52 -12.72
CA PHE A 80 12.35 10.72 -14.15
C PHE A 80 12.87 12.05 -14.73
N ARG A 81 13.42 12.95 -13.89
CA ARG A 81 14.17 14.13 -14.37
C ARG A 81 15.61 13.81 -14.73
N LYS A 82 16.11 12.64 -14.34
CA LYS A 82 17.45 12.14 -14.64
C LYS A 82 17.48 11.39 -15.96
N GLU A 83 18.69 11.09 -16.46
CA GLU A 83 18.89 10.35 -17.69
C GLU A 83 19.77 9.10 -17.50
N GLY A 84 19.74 8.20 -18.46
CA GLY A 84 20.57 7.01 -18.51
C GLY A 84 20.38 6.06 -17.32
N LYS A 85 21.48 5.43 -16.90
CA LYS A 85 21.50 4.45 -15.80
C LYS A 85 21.06 5.04 -14.46
N SER A 86 21.33 6.34 -14.22
CA SER A 86 20.93 7.03 -13.00
C SER A 86 19.41 7.13 -12.85
N ARG A 87 18.68 7.29 -13.97
CA ARG A 87 17.20 7.24 -13.97
C ARG A 87 16.69 5.89 -13.48
N VAL A 88 17.17 4.81 -14.10
CA VAL A 88 16.71 3.45 -13.78
C VAL A 88 16.93 3.13 -12.31
N LEU A 89 18.15 3.40 -11.81
CA LEU A 89 18.46 3.17 -10.39
C LEU A 89 17.55 3.95 -9.46
N GLN A 90 17.30 5.23 -9.75
CA GLN A 90 16.43 6.06 -8.90
C GLN A 90 14.95 5.66 -8.97
N VAL A 91 14.47 5.16 -10.12
CA VAL A 91 13.12 4.61 -10.24
C VAL A 91 12.98 3.31 -9.43
N ILE A 92 14.02 2.46 -9.43
CA ILE A 92 14.07 1.27 -8.58
C ILE A 92 14.01 1.69 -7.11
N LEU A 93 14.85 2.64 -6.68
CA LEU A 93 14.85 3.15 -5.31
C LEU A 93 13.50 3.73 -4.91
N ALA A 94 12.85 4.49 -5.78
CA ALA A 94 11.50 5.01 -5.55
C ALA A 94 10.49 3.88 -5.31
N GLY A 95 10.57 2.82 -6.12
CA GLY A 95 9.75 1.62 -5.96
C GLY A 95 10.01 0.90 -4.64
N VAL A 96 11.28 0.70 -4.30
CA VAL A 96 11.69 0.04 -3.05
C VAL A 96 11.22 0.83 -1.83
N VAL A 97 11.40 2.14 -1.80
CA VAL A 97 10.94 2.99 -0.68
C VAL A 97 9.41 2.92 -0.53
N GLY A 98 8.67 2.97 -1.64
CA GLY A 98 7.21 2.81 -1.60
C GLY A 98 6.79 1.46 -1.01
N GLN A 99 7.45 0.37 -1.40
CA GLN A 99 7.18 -0.97 -0.88
C GLN A 99 7.56 -1.10 0.60
N LEU A 100 8.70 -0.56 1.01
CA LEU A 100 9.12 -0.59 2.42
C LEU A 100 8.12 0.15 3.32
N ALA A 101 7.64 1.31 2.90
CA ALA A 101 6.61 2.04 3.62
C ALA A 101 5.31 1.21 3.77
N TYR A 102 4.87 0.56 2.68
CA TYR A 102 3.72 -0.33 2.72
C TYR A 102 3.93 -1.51 3.67
N ILE A 103 5.08 -2.20 3.58
CA ILE A 103 5.40 -3.35 4.43
C ILE A 103 5.40 -2.91 5.90
N PHE A 104 6.07 -1.82 6.22
CA PHE A 104 6.12 -1.28 7.59
C PHE A 104 4.71 -1.04 8.14
N LEU A 105 3.88 -0.32 7.41
CA LEU A 105 2.50 -0.05 7.82
C LEU A 105 1.72 -1.36 8.00
N TYR A 106 1.82 -2.30 7.06
CA TYR A 106 1.11 -3.58 7.10
C TYR A 106 1.50 -4.43 8.33
N LEU A 107 2.80 -4.52 8.63
CA LEU A 107 3.28 -5.26 9.79
C LEU A 107 2.91 -4.56 11.10
N LEU A 108 3.01 -3.24 11.14
CA LEU A 108 2.60 -2.44 12.30
C LEU A 108 1.12 -2.67 12.61
N LYS A 109 0.24 -2.59 11.62
CA LYS A 109 -1.19 -2.89 11.77
C LYS A 109 -1.40 -4.29 12.34
N SER A 110 -0.75 -5.30 11.76
CA SER A 110 -0.89 -6.69 12.20
C SER A 110 -0.45 -6.86 13.65
N TYR A 111 0.68 -6.29 14.03
CA TYR A 111 1.20 -6.35 15.39
C TYR A 111 0.25 -5.65 16.38
N VAL A 112 -0.14 -4.40 16.08
CA VAL A 112 -1.04 -3.63 16.97
C VAL A 112 -2.39 -4.32 17.12
N THR A 113 -2.96 -4.86 16.05
CA THR A 113 -4.24 -5.60 16.13
C THR A 113 -4.13 -6.81 17.07
N LEU A 114 -3.05 -7.59 17.00
CA LEU A 114 -2.82 -8.74 17.89
C LEU A 114 -2.65 -8.29 19.35
N ARG A 115 -1.95 -7.17 19.58
CA ARG A 115 -1.80 -6.62 20.94
C ARG A 115 -3.12 -6.13 21.54
N LEU A 116 -3.97 -5.51 20.72
CA LEU A 116 -5.30 -5.04 21.17
C LEU A 116 -6.24 -6.21 21.54
N VAL A 117 -6.08 -7.38 20.94
CA VAL A 117 -6.82 -8.60 21.30
C VAL A 117 -6.22 -9.32 22.53
N GLY A 118 -5.19 -8.76 23.16
CA GLY A 118 -4.59 -9.32 24.37
C GLY A 118 -3.48 -10.34 24.12
N THR A 119 -3.05 -10.55 22.87
CA THR A 119 -1.94 -11.47 22.56
C THR A 119 -0.64 -10.99 23.22
N ALA A 120 0.11 -11.88 23.86
CA ALA A 120 1.40 -11.56 24.46
C ALA A 120 2.38 -11.01 23.41
N SER A 121 3.25 -10.07 23.80
CA SER A 121 4.16 -9.36 22.87
C SER A 121 5.01 -10.31 22.02
N GLN A 122 5.58 -11.35 22.63
CA GLN A 122 6.39 -12.34 21.91
C GLN A 122 5.57 -13.14 20.89
N ALA A 123 4.38 -13.60 21.28
CA ALA A 123 3.48 -14.33 20.38
C ALA A 123 2.98 -13.46 19.23
N ALA A 124 2.66 -12.19 19.50
CA ALA A 124 2.28 -11.23 18.46
C ALA A 124 3.43 -10.99 17.46
N PHE A 125 4.66 -10.88 17.94
CA PHE A 125 5.84 -10.72 17.07
C PHE A 125 6.06 -11.97 16.21
N LEU A 126 6.01 -13.16 16.78
CA LEU A 126 6.17 -14.43 16.05
C LEU A 126 5.09 -14.61 14.96
N ALA A 127 3.84 -14.19 15.24
CA ALA A 127 2.75 -14.25 14.27
C ALA A 127 2.93 -13.28 13.06
N VAL A 128 3.78 -12.27 13.19
CA VAL A 128 4.06 -11.31 12.12
C VAL A 128 5.16 -11.81 11.16
N ILE A 129 6.05 -12.71 11.62
CA ILE A 129 7.20 -13.19 10.82
C ILE A 129 6.78 -13.81 9.46
N PRO A 130 5.80 -14.72 9.35
CA PRO A 130 5.38 -15.27 8.06
C PRO A 130 4.84 -14.19 7.10
N LYS A 131 4.27 -13.12 7.64
CA LYS A 131 3.77 -11.98 6.84
C LYS A 131 4.90 -11.18 6.21
N ILE A 132 6.08 -11.12 6.85
CA ILE A 132 7.27 -10.49 6.29
C ILE A 132 7.66 -11.20 5.00
N ALA A 133 7.75 -12.54 5.01
CA ALA A 133 8.13 -13.33 3.84
C ALA A 133 7.17 -13.08 2.66
N ALA A 134 5.86 -13.21 2.88
CA ALA A 134 4.86 -12.95 1.84
C ALA A 134 4.90 -11.50 1.32
N SER A 135 5.09 -10.53 2.21
CA SER A 135 5.19 -9.13 1.84
C SER A 135 6.46 -8.84 1.03
N THR A 136 7.57 -9.49 1.35
CA THR A 136 8.82 -9.36 0.60
C THR A 136 8.69 -9.93 -0.81
N VAL A 137 8.07 -11.09 -0.97
CA VAL A 137 7.77 -11.67 -2.30
C VAL A 137 6.92 -10.70 -3.13
N ASN A 138 5.85 -10.17 -2.54
CA ASN A 138 5.01 -9.16 -3.20
C ASN A 138 5.77 -7.89 -3.58
N ALA A 139 6.69 -7.44 -2.71
CA ALA A 139 7.49 -6.24 -2.96
C ALA A 139 8.48 -6.44 -4.11
N VAL A 140 9.18 -7.58 -4.13
CA VAL A 140 10.11 -7.91 -5.22
C VAL A 140 9.35 -8.00 -6.55
N ALA A 141 8.26 -8.75 -6.60
CA ALA A 141 7.43 -8.86 -7.79
C ALA A 141 6.90 -7.48 -8.25
N ALA A 142 6.48 -6.63 -7.30
CA ALA A 142 6.00 -5.30 -7.61
C ALA A 142 7.08 -4.42 -8.25
N VAL A 143 8.29 -4.40 -7.71
CA VAL A 143 9.39 -3.58 -8.26
C VAL A 143 9.82 -4.12 -9.62
N VAL A 144 10.00 -5.44 -9.76
CA VAL A 144 10.44 -6.08 -11.02
C VAL A 144 9.45 -5.82 -12.16
N ILE A 145 8.15 -5.80 -11.88
CA ILE A 145 7.12 -5.57 -12.90
C ILE A 145 6.91 -4.08 -13.15
N SER A 146 6.76 -3.26 -12.09
CA SER A 146 6.32 -1.87 -12.25
C SER A 146 7.43 -0.95 -12.76
N VAL A 147 8.70 -1.20 -12.43
CA VAL A 147 9.80 -0.33 -12.88
C VAL A 147 9.97 -0.36 -14.40
N PRO A 148 10.22 -1.50 -15.07
CA PRO A 148 10.36 -1.52 -16.52
C PRO A 148 9.07 -1.09 -17.22
N LEU A 149 7.91 -1.49 -16.69
CA LEU A 149 6.63 -1.10 -17.26
C LEU A 149 6.39 0.41 -17.17
N SER A 150 6.76 1.05 -16.06
CA SER A 150 6.65 2.51 -15.91
C SER A 150 7.55 3.27 -16.90
N ILE A 151 8.75 2.79 -17.15
CA ILE A 151 9.69 3.39 -18.11
C ILE A 151 9.16 3.23 -19.54
N ALA A 152 8.69 2.02 -19.90
CA ALA A 152 8.13 1.72 -21.20
C ALA A 152 6.86 2.54 -21.49
N LEU A 153 5.91 2.56 -20.55
CA LEU A 153 4.66 3.30 -20.69
C LEU A 153 4.89 4.81 -20.75
N ARG A 154 5.81 5.37 -19.95
CA ARG A 154 6.16 6.79 -20.07
C ARG A 154 6.72 7.13 -21.44
N LYS A 155 7.55 6.26 -22.01
CA LYS A 155 8.08 6.46 -23.38
C LYS A 155 6.97 6.38 -24.43
N ALA A 156 6.06 5.42 -24.31
CA ALA A 156 4.94 5.25 -25.24
C ALA A 156 3.94 6.42 -25.14
N LEU A 157 3.59 6.83 -23.93
CA LEU A 157 2.60 7.87 -23.66
C LEU A 157 3.15 9.29 -23.85
N SER A 158 4.46 9.48 -23.95
CA SER A 158 5.10 10.80 -24.04
C SER A 158 4.64 11.63 -25.24
N ARG A 159 4.11 10.99 -26.28
CA ARG A 159 3.60 11.62 -27.50
C ARG A 159 2.08 11.87 -27.49
N THR A 160 1.39 11.49 -26.42
CA THR A 160 -0.06 11.64 -26.32
C THR A 160 -0.46 12.92 -25.58
N ALA A 161 -1.60 13.52 -25.96
CA ALA A 161 -2.18 14.66 -25.25
C ALA A 161 -2.42 14.37 -23.76
N PHE A 162 -2.74 13.12 -23.44
CA PHE A 162 -2.92 12.65 -22.06
C PHE A 162 -1.66 12.88 -21.20
N PHE A 163 -0.48 12.66 -21.76
CA PHE A 163 0.77 12.87 -21.04
C PHE A 163 1.11 14.36 -20.86
N SER A 164 0.67 15.22 -21.77
CA SER A 164 0.82 16.67 -21.63
C SER A 164 -0.03 17.19 -20.46
N VAL A 165 -1.26 16.71 -20.32
CA VAL A 165 -2.14 17.03 -19.18
C VAL A 165 -1.55 16.53 -17.85
N MET A 166 -0.92 15.36 -17.84
CA MET A 166 -0.22 14.84 -16.67
C MET A 166 1.07 15.60 -16.34
N ASN A 167 1.77 16.12 -17.36
CA ASN A 167 2.97 16.94 -17.20
C ASN A 167 2.65 18.38 -16.75
N VAL A 168 1.46 18.89 -17.02
CA VAL A 168 0.99 20.20 -16.51
C VAL A 168 0.96 20.24 -14.98
N GLN A 169 0.83 19.12 -14.30
CA GLN A 169 1.12 19.05 -12.87
C GLN A 169 2.59 19.37 -12.50
N LYS A 170 3.43 19.64 -13.50
CA LYS A 170 4.84 20.03 -13.32
C LYS A 170 5.00 21.44 -12.71
N GLU A 171 4.03 22.31 -12.89
CA GLU A 171 4.12 23.73 -12.50
C GLU A 171 3.28 24.12 -11.28
N ASN A 172 2.30 23.32 -10.89
CA ASN A 172 1.47 23.66 -9.73
C ASN A 172 2.21 23.33 -8.41
N LYS A 173 3.00 24.28 -7.93
CA LYS A 173 3.60 24.30 -6.59
C LYS A 173 2.57 24.25 -5.46
N GLY A 174 1.27 24.37 -5.75
CA GLY A 174 0.19 24.52 -4.78
C GLY A 174 -0.29 23.24 -4.09
N TYR A 175 0.00 22.04 -4.64
CA TYR A 175 -0.43 20.78 -4.03
C TYR A 175 0.42 20.33 -2.81
N PHE A 176 1.54 20.96 -2.58
CA PHE A 176 2.42 20.71 -1.42
C PHE A 176 2.33 21.82 -0.38
N ASN A 177 1.13 22.26 -0.07
CA ASN A 177 0.95 23.05 1.14
C ASN A 177 1.20 22.11 2.35
N PRO A 178 2.12 22.46 3.29
CA PRO A 178 2.38 21.62 4.47
C PRO A 178 1.10 21.28 5.25
N VAL A 179 0.10 22.17 5.20
CA VAL A 179 -1.21 21.95 5.80
C VAL A 179 -1.98 20.78 5.13
N THR A 180 -1.98 20.70 3.79
CA THR A 180 -2.66 19.59 3.09
C THR A 180 -1.97 18.26 3.31
N ILE A 181 -0.64 18.24 3.39
CA ILE A 181 0.13 17.05 3.73
C ILE A 181 -0.17 16.61 5.16
N ALA A 182 -0.12 17.54 6.12
CA ALA A 182 -0.43 17.27 7.52
C ALA A 182 -1.87 16.77 7.70
N LEU A 183 -2.84 17.39 7.03
CA LEU A 183 -4.24 16.98 7.07
C LEU A 183 -4.43 15.57 6.48
N THR A 184 -3.76 15.26 5.37
CA THR A 184 -3.82 13.93 4.74
C THR A 184 -3.22 12.87 5.66
N ILE A 185 -2.04 13.14 6.26
CA ILE A 185 -1.40 12.26 7.24
C ILE A 185 -2.30 12.05 8.46
N PHE A 186 -2.91 13.13 8.97
CA PHE A 186 -3.82 13.06 10.11
C PHE A 186 -5.07 12.23 9.79
N CYS A 187 -5.74 12.46 8.67
CA CYS A 187 -6.89 11.66 8.23
C CYS A 187 -6.51 10.19 8.06
N CYS A 188 -5.35 9.91 7.45
CA CYS A 188 -4.85 8.55 7.31
C CYS A 188 -4.57 7.89 8.67
N ALA A 189 -3.99 8.61 9.62
CA ALA A 189 -3.75 8.10 10.96
C ALA A 189 -5.04 7.78 11.70
N VAL A 190 -6.03 8.68 11.66
CA VAL A 190 -7.35 8.48 12.28
C VAL A 190 -8.07 7.28 11.69
N THR A 191 -8.10 7.15 10.35
CA THR A 191 -8.73 6.01 9.68
C THR A 191 -8.00 4.71 9.97
N MET A 192 -6.67 4.73 10.10
CA MET A 192 -5.89 3.57 10.53
C MET A 192 -6.24 3.12 11.94
N VAL A 193 -6.26 4.04 12.91
CA VAL A 193 -6.60 3.73 14.31
C VAL A 193 -8.02 3.17 14.39
N PHE A 194 -8.98 3.78 13.70
CA PHE A 194 -10.36 3.32 13.66
C PHE A 194 -10.49 1.92 13.04
N ALA A 195 -9.81 1.65 11.92
CA ALA A 195 -9.80 0.33 11.30
C ALA A 195 -9.13 -0.74 12.18
N MET A 196 -8.07 -0.38 12.92
CA MET A 196 -7.45 -1.27 13.89
C MET A 196 -8.42 -1.61 15.03
N TYR A 197 -9.11 -0.61 15.56
CA TYR A 197 -10.11 -0.78 16.62
C TYR A 197 -11.25 -1.70 16.17
N LEU A 198 -11.85 -1.46 15.00
CA LEU A 198 -12.90 -2.32 14.45
C LEU A 198 -12.41 -3.76 14.23
N SER A 199 -11.20 -3.93 13.69
CA SER A 199 -10.60 -5.25 13.48
C SER A 199 -10.39 -6.01 14.79
N ALA A 200 -9.94 -5.32 15.85
CA ALA A 200 -9.77 -5.91 17.17
C ALA A 200 -11.11 -6.31 17.78
N THR A 201 -12.10 -5.43 17.72
CA THR A 201 -13.45 -5.69 18.28
C THR A 201 -14.13 -6.89 17.61
N ASN A 202 -14.00 -7.02 16.29
CA ASN A 202 -14.56 -8.16 15.56
C ASN A 202 -13.87 -9.49 15.91
N LYS A 203 -12.56 -9.47 16.16
CA LYS A 203 -11.85 -10.67 16.61
C LYS A 203 -12.29 -11.10 18.01
N ILE A 204 -12.45 -10.16 18.94
CA ILE A 204 -12.94 -10.44 20.30
C ILE A 204 -14.34 -11.08 20.23
N LYS A 205 -15.26 -10.49 19.46
CA LYS A 205 -16.60 -11.06 19.28
C LYS A 205 -16.59 -12.47 18.70
N ALA A 206 -15.71 -12.74 17.72
CA ALA A 206 -15.59 -14.07 17.12
C ALA A 206 -15.01 -15.11 18.09
N GLU A 207 -14.09 -14.72 18.98
CA GLU A 207 -13.55 -15.61 20.03
C GLU A 207 -14.57 -15.89 21.13
N ASP A 208 -15.36 -14.88 21.55
CA ASP A 208 -16.41 -15.03 22.52
C ASP A 208 -17.54 -15.93 22.00
N GLN A 209 -17.95 -15.77 20.73
CA GLN A 209 -18.92 -16.64 20.10
C GLN A 209 -18.45 -18.10 20.08
N LYS A 210 -17.18 -18.33 19.74
CA LYS A 210 -16.62 -19.69 19.73
C LYS A 210 -16.58 -20.35 21.11
N LYS A 211 -16.45 -19.56 22.21
CA LYS A 211 -16.50 -20.08 23.57
C LYS A 211 -17.92 -20.44 24.04
N ILE A 212 -18.95 -19.83 23.45
CA ILE A 212 -20.34 -20.11 23.74
C ILE A 212 -20.79 -21.38 23.01
N ASP A 213 -20.24 -21.64 21.82
CA ASP A 213 -20.59 -22.78 20.97
C ASP A 213 -19.82 -24.08 21.35
N THR A 214 -18.90 -24.03 22.31
CA THR A 214 -18.16 -25.18 22.89
C THR A 214 -18.63 -25.51 24.27
#